data_1acc848ead6dc2def4712205a64027f4
#
_entry.id   1acc848ead6dc2def4712205a64027f4
#
_cell.length_a   1.000
_cell.length_b   1.000
_cell.length_c   1.000
_cell.angle_alpha   90.00
_cell.angle_beta   90.00
_cell.angle_gamma   90.00
#
_symmetry.space_group_name_H-M   'P 1'
#
loop_
_entity.id
_entity.type
_entity.pdbx_description
1 polymer ?
#
loop_
_entity_poly.entity_id
_entity_poly.type
_entity_poly.pdbx_seq_one_letter_code
_entity_poly.pdbx_strand_id
1 'polypeptide(L)'
;GTVIHSAGSLEIIATGSPADAASTAGSLRGSGVQLEAGTKLTLAAEGDITLEAGRNTEDFEVRNRSGTSIVQRSRDESVRNVLSGDAISLAGRNVTLEAASLTTPGKVNIAARESLALTASTDLVSELTLNVTKSGGWFSKRTTTTEHTEQNLLAATTRIDAQDIQLQSGGDLDLFGTRLNASGEARLSAGGELHAYAVQDVHSVMDRHKVRRSSGIDILMLGVGFIFPTSQGKSETRDSRTSEEAQVTQLQSVGELTTQSGGDTLLQGTRITAAHTTLEVGVGDKAQADATLILEGAKSRLDISHTESKKSLVWQSQSGQGESTETLTLVNIQGPVTIQAPKIVAQLPEGEFKTQFQQQVAQPGQEWLLQLADRPGVDWKAVALAHEKWDYHQEGLTAEAALIIAIVVTIVTSGTAGASLATFVSGSAVATTATSAIVLQAGVVALTTQATVSLINNKGDLGKTLSDLGRDETVRSVATA
;
A
#
# COMPACT_ATOMS: atom_id res chain seq x y z
N GLY A 1 -21.69 2.85 -12.47
CA GLY A 1 -22.04 1.57 -11.85
C GLY A 1 -23.45 1.14 -12.22
N THR A 2 -23.73 -0.15 -12.07
CA THR A 2 -25.07 -0.72 -12.32
C THR A 2 -25.79 -0.86 -10.98
N VAL A 3 -27.04 -0.39 -10.92
CA VAL A 3 -27.89 -0.52 -9.72
C VAL A 3 -29.05 -1.46 -10.06
N ILE A 4 -29.22 -2.51 -9.25
CA ILE A 4 -30.34 -3.45 -9.35
C ILE A 4 -30.98 -3.51 -7.97
N HIS A 5 -32.28 -3.19 -7.93
CA HIS A 5 -33.08 -3.24 -6.72
C HIS A 5 -34.27 -4.18 -6.90
N SER A 6 -34.51 -5.05 -5.92
CA SER A 6 -35.67 -5.94 -5.85
C SER A 6 -36.32 -5.82 -4.48
N ALA A 7 -37.63 -5.62 -4.44
CA ALA A 7 -38.40 -5.63 -3.18
C ALA A 7 -38.48 -7.04 -2.53
N GLY A 8 -38.25 -8.11 -3.31
CA GLY A 8 -38.15 -9.48 -2.86
C GLY A 8 -36.75 -10.06 -3.00
N SER A 9 -36.65 -11.30 -3.42
CA SER A 9 -35.35 -11.92 -3.71
C SER A 9 -34.77 -11.39 -5.02
N LEU A 10 -33.43 -11.23 -5.05
CA LEU A 10 -32.67 -10.97 -6.25
C LEU A 10 -31.75 -12.17 -6.51
N GLU A 11 -31.91 -12.78 -7.65
CA GLU A 11 -31.12 -13.94 -8.06
C GLU A 11 -30.52 -13.68 -9.44
N ILE A 12 -29.18 -13.77 -9.54
CA ILE A 12 -28.43 -13.65 -10.77
C ILE A 12 -27.63 -14.93 -10.97
N ILE A 13 -27.94 -15.67 -12.04
CA ILE A 13 -27.30 -16.95 -12.32
C ILE A 13 -26.66 -16.89 -13.69
N ALA A 14 -25.38 -17.27 -13.76
CA ALA A 14 -24.66 -17.48 -15.01
C ALA A 14 -24.43 -18.98 -15.23
N THR A 15 -25.04 -19.52 -16.29
CA THR A 15 -24.88 -20.90 -16.72
C THR A 15 -24.05 -20.98 -17.99
N GLY A 16 -23.32 -22.05 -18.18
CA GLY A 16 -22.46 -22.30 -19.33
C GLY A 16 -21.14 -22.83 -18.84
N SER A 17 -20.95 -24.13 -18.97
CA SER A 17 -19.72 -24.79 -18.52
C SER A 17 -18.52 -24.24 -19.30
N PRO A 18 -17.48 -23.75 -18.64
CA PRO A 18 -16.26 -23.34 -19.32
C PRO A 18 -15.60 -24.57 -19.98
N ALA A 19 -15.27 -24.44 -21.26
CA ALA A 19 -14.62 -25.54 -22.01
C ALA A 19 -13.19 -25.82 -21.50
N ASP A 20 -12.57 -24.80 -20.94
CA ASP A 20 -11.24 -24.84 -20.30
C ASP A 20 -11.14 -23.78 -19.18
N ALA A 21 -10.02 -23.78 -18.43
CA ALA A 21 -9.78 -22.83 -17.34
C ALA A 21 -9.74 -21.36 -17.78
N ALA A 22 -9.48 -21.09 -19.07
CA ALA A 22 -9.45 -19.74 -19.64
C ALA A 22 -10.82 -19.26 -20.13
N SER A 23 -11.83 -20.17 -20.20
CA SER A 23 -13.18 -19.81 -20.64
C SER A 23 -13.91 -18.94 -19.62
N THR A 24 -14.52 -17.86 -20.08
CA THR A 24 -15.39 -16.99 -19.27
C THR A 24 -16.88 -17.40 -19.35
N ALA A 25 -17.18 -18.52 -20.00
CA ALA A 25 -18.55 -19.03 -20.10
C ALA A 25 -19.12 -19.31 -18.69
N GLY A 26 -20.35 -18.90 -18.47
CA GLY A 26 -21.00 -19.05 -17.17
C GLY A 26 -20.40 -18.18 -16.03
N SER A 27 -19.66 -17.11 -16.34
CA SER A 27 -19.08 -16.21 -15.35
C SER A 27 -19.93 -14.94 -15.16
N LEU A 28 -19.91 -14.40 -13.94
CA LEU A 28 -20.50 -13.10 -13.58
C LEU A 28 -19.39 -12.08 -13.40
N ARG A 29 -19.50 -10.96 -14.09
CA ARG A 29 -18.59 -9.83 -13.94
C ARG A 29 -19.36 -8.53 -13.70
N GLY A 30 -18.86 -7.71 -12.79
CA GLY A 30 -19.42 -6.39 -12.50
C GLY A 30 -18.36 -5.43 -12.03
N SER A 31 -18.60 -4.13 -12.21
CA SER A 31 -17.71 -3.08 -11.74
C SER A 31 -18.54 -1.96 -11.10
N GLY A 32 -18.25 -1.67 -9.81
CA GLY A 32 -18.98 -0.69 -9.03
C GLY A 32 -20.48 -0.94 -9.01
N VAL A 33 -20.89 -2.19 -8.78
CA VAL A 33 -22.30 -2.59 -8.80
C VAL A 33 -22.96 -2.37 -7.44
N GLN A 34 -24.26 -2.03 -7.49
CA GLN A 34 -25.12 -1.96 -6.31
C GLN A 34 -26.28 -2.92 -6.49
N LEU A 35 -26.33 -3.97 -5.68
CA LEU A 35 -27.33 -5.03 -5.71
C LEU A 35 -28.07 -5.04 -4.36
N GLU A 36 -29.36 -4.73 -4.41
CA GLU A 36 -30.21 -4.65 -3.23
C GLU A 36 -31.40 -5.60 -3.36
N ALA A 37 -31.53 -6.53 -2.43
CA ALA A 37 -32.65 -7.42 -2.32
C ALA A 37 -33.47 -7.14 -1.05
N GLY A 38 -34.77 -7.10 -1.12
CA GLY A 38 -35.63 -6.99 0.05
C GLY A 38 -35.58 -8.21 0.97
N THR A 39 -35.17 -9.37 0.42
CA THR A 39 -34.99 -10.60 1.19
C THR A 39 -33.64 -11.24 0.88
N LYS A 40 -33.55 -12.19 -0.04
CA LYS A 40 -32.33 -12.93 -0.33
C LYS A 40 -31.65 -12.43 -1.60
N LEU A 41 -30.35 -12.12 -1.50
CA LEU A 41 -29.47 -11.88 -2.65
C LEU A 41 -28.67 -13.16 -2.96
N THR A 42 -28.78 -13.64 -4.20
CA THR A 42 -28.04 -14.81 -4.67
C THR A 42 -27.31 -14.48 -5.96
N LEU A 43 -26.01 -14.70 -5.98
CA LEU A 43 -25.16 -14.71 -7.19
C LEU A 43 -24.61 -16.12 -7.36
N ALA A 44 -24.89 -16.76 -8.48
CA ALA A 44 -24.41 -18.10 -8.76
C ALA A 44 -23.79 -18.16 -10.16
N ALA A 45 -22.61 -18.78 -10.28
CA ALA A 45 -21.90 -18.93 -11.52
C ALA A 45 -21.31 -20.34 -11.66
N GLU A 46 -21.46 -20.95 -12.84
CA GLU A 46 -20.70 -22.17 -13.18
C GLU A 46 -19.22 -21.83 -13.40
N GLY A 47 -18.92 -20.63 -13.90
CA GLY A 47 -17.59 -20.02 -13.99
C GLY A 47 -17.27 -19.16 -12.77
N ASP A 48 -16.61 -18.03 -13.01
CA ASP A 48 -16.10 -17.12 -11.99
C ASP A 48 -17.11 -16.03 -11.65
N ILE A 49 -17.08 -15.56 -10.40
CA ILE A 49 -17.71 -14.31 -9.97
C ILE A 49 -16.60 -13.30 -9.72
N THR A 50 -16.59 -12.20 -10.48
CA THR A 50 -15.61 -11.13 -10.34
C THR A 50 -16.34 -9.78 -10.21
N LEU A 51 -16.30 -9.20 -9.04
CA LEU A 51 -16.80 -7.85 -8.77
C LEU A 51 -15.62 -6.93 -8.52
N GLU A 52 -15.26 -6.15 -9.54
CA GLU A 52 -14.18 -5.17 -9.50
C GLU A 52 -14.71 -3.82 -9.00
N ALA A 53 -13.87 -3.03 -8.35
CA ALA A 53 -14.23 -1.66 -8.03
C ALA A 53 -14.47 -0.86 -9.32
N GLY A 54 -15.53 -0.07 -9.35
CA GLY A 54 -15.67 0.97 -10.37
C GLY A 54 -14.69 2.09 -10.11
N ARG A 55 -14.47 2.98 -11.07
CA ARG A 55 -13.60 4.15 -10.92
C ARG A 55 -14.37 5.43 -11.14
N ASN A 56 -14.12 6.41 -10.28
CA ASN A 56 -14.60 7.77 -10.43
C ASN A 56 -13.38 8.70 -10.47
N THR A 57 -13.14 9.30 -11.62
CA THR A 57 -11.99 10.17 -11.83
C THR A 57 -12.45 11.60 -12.00
N GLU A 58 -11.81 12.52 -11.30
CA GLU A 58 -12.07 13.95 -11.37
C GLU A 58 -10.74 14.71 -11.38
N ASP A 59 -10.53 15.50 -12.43
CA ASP A 59 -9.41 16.40 -12.55
C ASP A 59 -9.90 17.85 -12.56
N PHE A 60 -9.32 18.65 -11.70
CA PHE A 60 -9.68 20.05 -11.55
C PHE A 60 -8.42 20.92 -11.53
N GLU A 61 -8.40 21.97 -12.32
CA GLU A 61 -7.34 22.96 -12.34
C GLU A 61 -7.92 24.38 -12.33
N VAL A 62 -7.44 25.19 -11.41
CA VAL A 62 -7.71 26.63 -11.38
C VAL A 62 -6.42 27.41 -11.49
N ARG A 63 -6.39 28.34 -12.40
CA ARG A 63 -5.31 29.31 -12.54
C ARG A 63 -5.85 30.72 -12.40
N ASN A 64 -5.13 31.56 -11.66
CA ASN A 64 -5.44 32.98 -11.65
C ASN A 64 -5.09 33.61 -13.03
N ARG A 65 -5.67 34.80 -13.32
CA ARG A 65 -5.49 35.50 -14.61
C ARG A 65 -4.03 35.80 -14.96
N SER A 66 -3.15 35.93 -13.95
CA SER A 66 -1.71 36.19 -14.13
C SER A 66 -0.87 34.93 -14.25
N GLY A 67 -1.46 33.73 -14.06
CA GLY A 67 -0.73 32.45 -14.02
C GLY A 67 0.25 32.32 -12.84
N THR A 68 0.09 33.16 -11.81
CA THR A 68 0.96 33.15 -10.64
C THR A 68 0.44 32.29 -9.49
N SER A 69 -0.79 31.83 -9.57
CA SER A 69 -1.36 30.85 -8.64
C SER A 69 -2.08 29.76 -9.42
N ILE A 70 -1.75 28.53 -9.12
CA ILE A 70 -2.33 27.33 -9.74
C ILE A 70 -2.71 26.40 -8.60
N VAL A 71 -3.93 25.88 -8.64
CA VAL A 71 -4.39 24.78 -7.80
C VAL A 71 -4.83 23.66 -8.74
N GLN A 72 -4.20 22.51 -8.63
CA GLN A 72 -4.57 21.30 -9.34
C GLN A 72 -5.01 20.27 -8.30
N ARG A 73 -6.14 19.63 -8.57
CA ARG A 73 -6.63 18.51 -7.78
C ARG A 73 -6.99 17.37 -8.70
N SER A 74 -6.48 16.20 -8.42
CA SER A 74 -6.83 14.97 -9.11
C SER A 74 -7.37 13.97 -8.09
N ARG A 75 -8.50 13.35 -8.43
CA ARG A 75 -9.10 12.27 -7.67
C ARG A 75 -9.33 11.10 -8.58
N ASP A 76 -8.96 9.92 -8.11
CA ASP A 76 -9.31 8.65 -8.72
C ASP A 76 -9.76 7.73 -7.59
N GLU A 77 -11.06 7.68 -7.38
CA GLU A 77 -11.69 7.02 -6.25
C GLU A 77 -12.43 5.75 -6.70
N SER A 78 -12.36 4.73 -5.88
CA SER A 78 -13.06 3.46 -6.10
C SER A 78 -14.54 3.61 -5.86
N VAL A 79 -15.34 3.20 -6.81
CA VAL A 79 -16.79 2.98 -6.60
C VAL A 79 -16.97 1.56 -6.10
N ARG A 80 -17.34 1.44 -4.83
CA ARG A 80 -17.49 0.14 -4.15
C ARG A 80 -18.60 -0.69 -4.76
N ASN A 81 -18.40 -1.99 -4.74
CA ASN A 81 -19.50 -2.93 -4.95
C ASN A 81 -20.32 -3.01 -3.66
N VAL A 82 -21.63 -2.80 -3.74
CA VAL A 82 -22.54 -2.83 -2.60
C VAL A 82 -23.54 -3.95 -2.79
N LEU A 83 -23.58 -4.87 -1.83
CA LEU A 83 -24.50 -6.01 -1.83
C LEU A 83 -25.28 -5.99 -0.51
N SER A 84 -26.61 -5.99 -0.60
CA SER A 84 -27.50 -5.98 0.58
C SER A 84 -28.74 -6.86 0.41
N GLY A 85 -29.25 -7.35 1.52
CA GLY A 85 -30.45 -8.20 1.60
C GLY A 85 -30.57 -8.79 3.00
N ASP A 86 -31.66 -9.54 3.30
CA ASP A 86 -31.77 -10.26 4.58
C ASP A 86 -30.77 -11.43 4.68
N ALA A 87 -30.36 -11.98 3.54
CA ALA A 87 -29.26 -12.93 3.43
C ALA A 87 -28.54 -12.77 2.09
N ILE A 88 -27.22 -13.02 2.08
CA ILE A 88 -26.38 -12.92 0.87
C ILE A 88 -25.69 -14.26 0.63
N SER A 89 -25.78 -14.77 -0.60
CA SER A 89 -25.17 -16.02 -1.02
C SER A 89 -24.45 -15.86 -2.35
N LEU A 90 -23.15 -16.14 -2.40
CA LEU A 90 -22.34 -16.16 -3.62
C LEU A 90 -21.76 -17.56 -3.80
N ALA A 91 -21.85 -18.12 -5.03
CA ALA A 91 -21.27 -19.42 -5.36
C ALA A 91 -20.68 -19.41 -6.77
N GLY A 92 -19.39 -19.72 -6.91
CA GLY A 92 -18.69 -19.74 -8.20
C GLY A 92 -17.53 -20.74 -8.25
N ARG A 93 -16.85 -20.81 -9.39
CA ARG A 93 -15.58 -21.53 -9.49
C ARG A 93 -14.51 -20.77 -8.71
N ASN A 94 -14.23 -19.54 -9.13
CA ASN A 94 -13.45 -18.56 -8.37
C ASN A 94 -14.37 -17.40 -8.00
N VAL A 95 -14.18 -16.82 -6.82
CA VAL A 95 -14.90 -15.63 -6.37
C VAL A 95 -13.91 -14.55 -5.98
N THR A 96 -13.97 -13.41 -6.68
CA THR A 96 -13.14 -12.24 -6.38
C THR A 96 -14.04 -11.04 -6.13
N LEU A 97 -13.88 -10.44 -4.95
CA LEU A 97 -14.59 -9.22 -4.55
C LEU A 97 -13.58 -8.13 -4.23
N GLU A 98 -13.54 -7.07 -5.03
CA GLU A 98 -12.68 -5.93 -4.83
C GLU A 98 -13.45 -4.74 -4.26
N ALA A 99 -12.94 -4.16 -3.16
CA ALA A 99 -13.55 -3.00 -2.49
C ALA A 99 -15.06 -3.18 -2.27
N ALA A 100 -15.50 -4.38 -1.90
CA ALA A 100 -16.91 -4.70 -1.75
C ALA A 100 -17.43 -4.41 -0.34
N SER A 101 -18.70 -4.02 -0.24
CA SER A 101 -19.44 -3.86 1.01
C SER A 101 -20.65 -4.79 1.00
N LEU A 102 -20.62 -5.83 1.81
CA LEU A 102 -21.71 -6.75 2.01
C LEU A 102 -22.35 -6.48 3.36
N THR A 103 -23.64 -6.15 3.37
CA THR A 103 -24.37 -5.84 4.61
C THR A 103 -25.69 -6.58 4.68
N THR A 104 -25.88 -7.37 5.73
CA THR A 104 -27.08 -8.14 5.96
C THR A 104 -27.36 -8.33 7.46
N PRO A 105 -28.62 -8.29 7.91
CA PRO A 105 -28.97 -8.70 9.27
C PRO A 105 -28.88 -10.23 9.47
N GLY A 106 -28.81 -11.03 8.41
CA GLY A 106 -28.74 -12.47 8.46
C GLY A 106 -27.35 -12.99 8.09
N LYS A 107 -27.30 -14.04 7.28
CA LYS A 107 -26.07 -14.76 6.93
C LYS A 107 -25.46 -14.29 5.62
N VAL A 108 -24.15 -14.11 5.58
CA VAL A 108 -23.33 -14.09 4.37
C VAL A 108 -22.69 -15.46 4.18
N ASN A 109 -22.91 -16.05 3.00
CA ASN A 109 -22.30 -17.32 2.59
C ASN A 109 -21.60 -17.12 1.24
N ILE A 110 -20.29 -17.24 1.19
CA ILE A 110 -19.49 -17.19 -0.03
C ILE A 110 -18.76 -18.51 -0.19
N ALA A 111 -19.03 -19.20 -1.29
CA ALA A 111 -18.46 -20.50 -1.60
C ALA A 111 -17.77 -20.46 -2.97
N ALA A 112 -16.46 -20.65 -3.00
CA ALA A 112 -15.67 -20.85 -4.20
C ALA A 112 -15.22 -22.31 -4.31
N ARG A 113 -15.32 -22.89 -5.50
CA ARG A 113 -14.83 -24.26 -5.72
C ARG A 113 -13.32 -24.35 -5.82
N GLU A 114 -12.65 -23.27 -6.27
CA GLU A 114 -11.20 -23.19 -6.43
C GLU A 114 -10.60 -22.11 -5.53
N SER A 115 -10.81 -20.81 -5.79
CA SER A 115 -10.20 -19.74 -5.01
C SER A 115 -11.20 -18.64 -4.61
N LEU A 116 -11.03 -18.12 -3.40
CA LEU A 116 -11.79 -16.98 -2.89
C LEU A 116 -10.83 -15.85 -2.52
N ALA A 117 -10.99 -14.68 -3.14
CA ALA A 117 -10.19 -13.50 -2.84
C ALA A 117 -11.07 -12.29 -2.49
N LEU A 118 -10.85 -11.71 -1.31
CA LEU A 118 -11.41 -10.43 -0.89
C LEU A 118 -10.30 -9.38 -0.95
N THR A 119 -10.33 -8.54 -1.99
CA THR A 119 -9.24 -7.62 -2.30
C THR A 119 -9.60 -6.18 -2.00
N ALA A 120 -8.58 -5.33 -1.95
CA ALA A 120 -8.71 -3.89 -1.81
C ALA A 120 -8.43 -3.21 -3.15
N SER A 121 -9.13 -2.13 -3.44
CA SER A 121 -8.78 -1.16 -4.47
C SER A 121 -7.98 -0.01 -3.86
N THR A 122 -7.42 0.87 -4.68
CA THR A 122 -6.66 2.02 -4.22
C THR A 122 -7.33 3.31 -4.67
N ASP A 123 -7.60 4.20 -3.73
CA ASP A 123 -8.08 5.54 -3.98
C ASP A 123 -6.90 6.51 -3.99
N LEU A 124 -6.80 7.33 -5.04
CA LEU A 124 -5.79 8.37 -5.16
C LEU A 124 -6.44 9.75 -5.05
N VAL A 125 -5.98 10.55 -4.10
CA VAL A 125 -6.31 11.97 -4.01
C VAL A 125 -5.00 12.75 -4.02
N SER A 126 -4.85 13.64 -5.00
CA SER A 126 -3.66 14.48 -5.14
C SER A 126 -4.06 15.95 -5.24
N GLU A 127 -3.37 16.79 -4.49
CA GLU A 127 -3.52 18.25 -4.56
C GLU A 127 -2.15 18.90 -4.74
N LEU A 128 -2.05 19.78 -5.73
CA LEU A 128 -0.90 20.63 -5.97
C LEU A 128 -1.34 22.10 -5.88
N THR A 129 -0.71 22.86 -5.00
CA THR A 129 -0.85 24.30 -4.92
C THR A 129 0.46 24.98 -5.26
N LEU A 130 0.48 25.77 -6.31
CA LEU A 130 1.64 26.55 -6.75
C LEU A 130 1.33 28.05 -6.65
N ASN A 131 2.18 28.79 -5.92
CA ASN A 131 2.11 30.24 -5.85
C ASN A 131 3.45 30.86 -6.26
N VAL A 132 3.38 31.84 -7.18
CA VAL A 132 4.55 32.59 -7.66
C VAL A 132 4.37 34.06 -7.34
N THR A 133 5.20 34.59 -6.47
CA THR A 133 5.22 36.03 -6.12
C THR A 133 6.44 36.67 -6.72
N LYS A 134 6.23 37.78 -7.44
CA LYS A 134 7.30 38.61 -8.01
C LYS A 134 7.34 39.93 -7.28
N SER A 135 8.49 40.30 -6.76
CA SER A 135 8.73 41.57 -6.08
C SER A 135 10.07 42.16 -6.53
N GLY A 136 10.19 43.44 -6.44
CA GLY A 136 11.44 44.14 -6.76
C GLY A 136 11.20 45.42 -7.59
N GLY A 137 12.23 46.26 -7.65
CA GLY A 137 12.26 47.49 -8.43
C GLY A 137 13.17 47.39 -9.67
N TRP A 138 13.54 48.53 -10.20
CA TRP A 138 14.35 48.63 -11.44
C TRP A 138 15.70 47.89 -11.32
N PHE A 139 16.33 47.87 -10.12
CA PHE A 139 17.67 47.30 -9.93
C PHE A 139 17.69 45.89 -9.32
N SER A 140 16.57 45.38 -8.83
CA SER A 140 16.52 44.02 -8.26
C SER A 140 15.17 43.37 -8.49
N LYS A 141 15.17 42.10 -8.88
CA LYS A 141 13.98 41.29 -9.03
C LYS A 141 14.09 40.07 -8.11
N ARG A 142 13.03 39.80 -7.36
CA ARG A 142 12.89 38.60 -6.54
C ARG A 142 11.66 37.84 -7.00
N THR A 143 11.84 36.59 -7.35
CA THR A 143 10.72 35.66 -7.60
C THR A 143 10.73 34.61 -6.50
N THR A 144 9.63 34.49 -5.81
CA THR A 144 9.39 33.45 -4.81
C THR A 144 8.36 32.48 -5.37
N THR A 145 8.69 31.21 -5.40
CA THR A 145 7.77 30.13 -5.77
C THR A 145 7.57 29.26 -4.56
N THR A 146 6.32 29.07 -4.17
CA THR A 146 5.92 28.13 -3.13
C THR A 146 5.06 27.05 -3.81
N GLU A 147 5.42 25.82 -3.59
CA GLU A 147 4.74 24.64 -4.10
C GLU A 147 4.41 23.75 -2.90
N HIS A 148 3.16 23.38 -2.78
CA HIS A 148 2.67 22.42 -1.81
C HIS A 148 2.02 21.28 -2.58
N THR A 149 2.47 20.06 -2.33
CA THR A 149 1.93 18.85 -2.94
C THR A 149 1.51 17.91 -1.83
N GLU A 150 0.27 17.45 -1.89
CA GLU A 150 -0.25 16.41 -1.02
C GLU A 150 -0.77 15.26 -1.87
N GLN A 151 -0.41 14.04 -1.52
CA GLN A 151 -0.88 12.81 -2.16
C GLN A 151 -1.33 11.82 -1.10
N ASN A 152 -2.53 11.29 -1.28
CA ASN A 152 -3.12 10.27 -0.45
C ASN A 152 -3.47 9.07 -1.34
N LEU A 153 -2.86 7.93 -1.06
CA LEU A 153 -3.20 6.62 -1.61
C LEU A 153 -3.86 5.84 -0.48
N LEU A 154 -5.16 5.61 -0.57
CA LEU A 154 -5.94 4.97 0.49
C LEU A 154 -6.48 3.64 -0.01
N ALA A 155 -6.33 2.59 0.78
CA ALA A 155 -6.87 1.28 0.47
C ALA A 155 -8.38 1.23 0.71
N ALA A 156 -9.16 1.08 -0.35
CA ALA A 156 -10.59 0.79 -0.30
C ALA A 156 -10.78 -0.71 -0.07
N THR A 157 -10.83 -1.14 1.18
CA THR A 157 -10.86 -2.55 1.57
C THR A 157 -12.26 -3.16 1.47
N THR A 158 -12.35 -4.47 1.27
CA THR A 158 -13.63 -5.22 1.34
C THR A 158 -14.09 -5.33 2.79
N ARG A 159 -15.41 -5.14 3.00
CA ARG A 159 -16.07 -5.22 4.29
C ARG A 159 -17.30 -6.10 4.24
N ILE A 160 -17.48 -6.96 5.24
CA ILE A 160 -18.65 -7.81 5.43
C ILE A 160 -19.20 -7.60 6.84
N ASP A 161 -20.45 -7.12 6.93
CA ASP A 161 -21.20 -6.94 8.16
C ASP A 161 -22.44 -7.88 8.11
N ALA A 162 -22.50 -8.86 8.99
CA ALA A 162 -23.58 -9.87 8.98
C ALA A 162 -23.86 -10.41 10.39
N GLN A 163 -24.96 -11.17 10.55
CA GLN A 163 -25.13 -11.98 11.75
C GLN A 163 -24.08 -13.09 11.74
N ASP A 164 -24.10 -13.94 10.70
CA ASP A 164 -23.11 -15.00 10.55
C ASP A 164 -22.35 -14.85 9.23
N ILE A 165 -21.07 -15.15 9.26
CA ILE A 165 -20.19 -15.09 8.08
C ILE A 165 -19.62 -16.48 7.82
N GLN A 166 -19.84 -16.99 6.62
CA GLN A 166 -19.21 -18.21 6.15
C GLN A 166 -18.49 -17.95 4.82
N LEU A 167 -17.17 -18.07 4.85
CA LEU A 167 -16.31 -18.01 3.68
C LEU A 167 -15.71 -19.38 3.45
N GLN A 168 -15.91 -19.95 2.26
CA GLN A 168 -15.39 -21.25 1.92
C GLN A 168 -14.70 -21.24 0.56
N SER A 169 -13.49 -21.75 0.50
CA SER A 169 -12.73 -21.99 -0.71
C SER A 169 -12.32 -23.45 -0.81
N GLY A 170 -12.44 -24.04 -2.00
CA GLY A 170 -11.91 -25.39 -2.25
C GLY A 170 -10.38 -25.40 -2.48
N GLY A 171 -9.77 -24.26 -2.76
CA GLY A 171 -8.35 -23.98 -2.80
C GLY A 171 -8.02 -22.86 -1.81
N ASP A 172 -7.36 -21.79 -2.27
CA ASP A 172 -6.86 -20.75 -1.41
C ASP A 172 -7.93 -19.70 -1.05
N LEU A 173 -7.80 -19.13 0.15
CA LEU A 173 -8.63 -18.05 0.66
C LEU A 173 -7.72 -16.85 1.01
N ASP A 174 -7.84 -15.77 0.23
CA ASP A 174 -7.02 -14.57 0.36
C ASP A 174 -7.85 -13.38 0.85
N LEU A 175 -7.38 -12.74 1.92
CA LEU A 175 -7.98 -11.55 2.52
C LEU A 175 -6.96 -10.40 2.53
N PHE A 176 -7.26 -9.29 1.84
CA PHE A 176 -6.38 -8.13 1.75
C PHE A 176 -6.97 -6.93 2.50
N GLY A 177 -6.48 -6.64 3.70
CA GLY A 177 -6.97 -5.56 4.56
C GLY A 177 -8.47 -5.68 4.89
N THR A 178 -9.01 -6.87 4.75
CA THR A 178 -10.45 -7.16 4.82
C THR A 178 -11.00 -6.95 6.22
N ARG A 179 -12.24 -6.44 6.32
CA ARG A 179 -12.95 -6.31 7.59
C ARG A 179 -14.17 -7.22 7.60
N LEU A 180 -14.15 -8.20 8.49
CA LEU A 180 -15.28 -9.10 8.76
C LEU A 180 -15.84 -8.76 10.15
N ASN A 181 -17.14 -8.50 10.22
CA ASN A 181 -17.85 -8.21 11.46
C ASN A 181 -19.10 -9.08 11.55
N ALA A 182 -19.02 -10.14 12.35
CA ALA A 182 -20.12 -11.05 12.62
C ALA A 182 -20.71 -10.74 14.02
N SER A 183 -22.03 -10.48 14.07
CA SER A 183 -22.74 -10.38 15.35
C SER A 183 -23.07 -11.72 15.98
N GLY A 184 -22.92 -12.82 15.26
CA GLY A 184 -22.98 -14.22 15.68
C GLY A 184 -21.62 -14.90 15.49
N GLU A 185 -21.54 -15.87 14.56
CA GLU A 185 -20.34 -16.67 14.32
C GLU A 185 -19.66 -16.32 12.99
N ALA A 186 -18.35 -16.49 12.92
CA ALA A 186 -17.58 -16.39 11.68
C ALA A 186 -16.77 -17.65 11.43
N ARG A 187 -16.92 -18.22 10.22
CA ARG A 187 -16.18 -19.40 9.79
C ARG A 187 -15.50 -19.16 8.45
N LEU A 188 -14.19 -19.33 8.42
CA LEU A 188 -13.34 -19.22 7.25
C LEU A 188 -12.70 -20.57 6.97
N SER A 189 -12.88 -21.12 5.76
CA SER A 189 -12.34 -22.44 5.41
C SER A 189 -11.67 -22.39 4.05
N ALA A 190 -10.41 -22.79 3.98
CA ALA A 190 -9.63 -22.97 2.77
C ALA A 190 -9.24 -24.43 2.62
N GLY A 191 -9.51 -25.03 1.44
CA GLY A 191 -8.96 -26.36 1.12
C GLY A 191 -7.46 -26.34 0.86
N GLY A 192 -6.91 -25.20 0.42
CA GLY A 192 -5.50 -24.88 0.26
C GLY A 192 -5.00 -23.99 1.38
N GLU A 193 -4.37 -22.87 1.02
CA GLU A 193 -3.78 -21.90 1.94
C GLU A 193 -4.80 -20.83 2.37
N LEU A 194 -4.61 -20.27 3.56
CA LEU A 194 -5.39 -19.14 4.05
C LEU A 194 -4.44 -17.96 4.33
N HIS A 195 -4.68 -16.85 3.66
CA HIS A 195 -3.86 -15.66 3.83
C HIS A 195 -4.69 -14.45 4.27
N ALA A 196 -4.21 -13.78 5.30
CA ALA A 196 -4.73 -12.50 5.75
C ALA A 196 -3.61 -11.45 5.68
N TYR A 197 -3.53 -10.76 4.55
CA TYR A 197 -2.53 -9.74 4.26
C TYR A 197 -2.97 -8.37 4.78
N ALA A 198 -1.99 -7.56 5.15
CA ALA A 198 -2.17 -6.13 5.30
C ALA A 198 -2.04 -5.44 3.93
N VAL A 199 -2.75 -4.32 3.76
CA VAL A 199 -2.58 -3.38 2.64
C VAL A 199 -2.04 -2.06 3.19
N GLN A 200 -1.51 -1.18 2.31
CA GLN A 200 -0.88 0.06 2.75
C GLN A 200 -1.73 1.27 2.38
N ASP A 201 -1.91 2.18 3.33
CA ASP A 201 -2.28 3.56 3.07
C ASP A 201 -1.00 4.39 3.01
N VAL A 202 -0.89 5.27 2.01
CA VAL A 202 0.27 6.16 1.86
C VAL A 202 -0.19 7.61 1.86
N HIS A 203 0.37 8.39 2.76
CA HIS A 203 0.18 9.84 2.82
C HIS A 203 1.52 10.54 2.61
N SER A 204 1.61 11.35 1.57
CA SER A 204 2.82 12.09 1.22
C SER A 204 2.53 13.58 1.12
N VAL A 205 3.31 14.38 1.84
CA VAL A 205 3.27 15.84 1.78
C VAL A 205 4.65 16.35 1.40
N MET A 206 4.71 17.26 0.44
CA MET A 206 5.92 17.93 0.03
C MET A 206 5.70 19.44 -0.07
N ASP A 207 6.48 20.17 0.68
CA ASP A 207 6.57 21.63 0.64
C ASP A 207 7.87 22.05 -0.02
N ARG A 208 7.79 22.91 -1.03
CA ARG A 208 8.94 23.45 -1.73
C ARG A 208 8.87 24.96 -1.76
N HIS A 209 9.91 25.58 -1.26
CA HIS A 209 10.08 27.03 -1.29
C HIS A 209 11.32 27.41 -2.11
N LYS A 210 11.11 28.13 -3.18
CA LYS A 210 12.19 28.54 -4.09
C LYS A 210 12.23 30.06 -4.25
N VAL A 211 13.40 30.62 -3.99
CA VAL A 211 13.64 32.06 -4.18
C VAL A 211 14.71 32.26 -5.24
N ARG A 212 14.38 33.03 -6.24
CA ARG A 212 15.35 33.55 -7.22
C ARG A 212 15.51 35.04 -7.02
N ARG A 213 16.74 35.48 -6.90
CA ARG A 213 17.12 36.90 -6.85
C ARG A 213 18.02 37.19 -8.03
N SER A 214 17.71 38.25 -8.77
CA SER A 214 18.60 38.83 -9.75
C SER A 214 18.78 40.30 -9.40
N SER A 215 20.00 40.72 -9.16
CA SER A 215 20.35 42.11 -9.02
C SER A 215 21.30 42.48 -10.15
N GLY A 216 20.91 43.44 -10.94
CA GLY A 216 21.75 44.08 -11.96
C GLY A 216 22.19 45.44 -11.41
N ILE A 217 23.45 45.62 -11.17
CA ILE A 217 24.05 46.97 -11.08
C ILE A 217 24.76 47.14 -12.41
N ASP A 218 24.11 47.77 -13.36
CA ASP A 218 24.80 48.39 -14.48
C ASP A 218 25.48 49.64 -13.93
N ILE A 219 26.74 49.51 -13.57
CA ILE A 219 27.57 50.70 -13.42
C ILE A 219 27.95 51.11 -14.81
N LEU A 220 27.05 51.89 -15.37
CA LEU A 220 27.42 52.75 -16.49
C LEU A 220 28.23 53.91 -15.92
N MET A 221 29.43 54.09 -16.45
CA MET A 221 30.29 55.26 -16.31
C MET A 221 31.48 55.15 -15.39
N LEU A 222 32.49 54.65 -16.00
CA LEU A 222 33.75 55.37 -16.03
C LEU A 222 34.66 54.63 -17.03
N GLY A 223 34.64 55.01 -18.25
CA GLY A 223 35.71 54.96 -19.27
C GLY A 223 36.64 53.75 -19.42
N VAL A 224 36.42 52.63 -18.73
CA VAL A 224 37.14 51.37 -18.88
C VAL A 224 36.13 50.23 -18.68
N GLY A 225 35.88 49.49 -19.72
CA GLY A 225 34.85 48.45 -19.75
C GLY A 225 35.16 47.26 -18.85
N PHE A 226 34.72 47.31 -17.63
CA PHE A 226 34.59 46.15 -16.78
C PHE A 226 33.10 45.80 -16.62
N ILE A 227 32.68 44.73 -17.23
CA ILE A 227 31.39 44.13 -17.03
C ILE A 227 31.48 43.35 -15.71
N PHE A 228 30.86 43.88 -14.65
CA PHE A 228 30.68 43.09 -13.43
C PHE A 228 29.47 42.18 -13.62
N PRO A 229 29.60 40.86 -13.40
CA PRO A 229 28.51 39.94 -13.54
C PRO A 229 27.40 40.21 -12.53
N THR A 230 26.17 40.31 -13.01
CA THR A 230 24.97 40.38 -12.20
C THR A 230 24.92 39.20 -11.23
N SER A 231 24.83 39.47 -9.93
CA SER A 231 24.72 38.42 -8.93
C SER A 231 23.33 37.72 -9.05
N GLN A 232 23.31 36.48 -9.49
CA GLN A 232 22.13 35.65 -9.47
C GLN A 232 22.18 34.70 -8.26
N GLY A 233 21.22 34.86 -7.35
CA GLY A 233 21.06 33.97 -6.21
C GLY A 233 19.83 33.08 -6.38
N LYS A 234 19.99 31.78 -6.15
CA LYS A 234 18.88 30.81 -6.05
C LYS A 234 18.98 30.13 -4.70
N SER A 235 17.87 30.09 -3.99
CA SER A 235 17.70 29.28 -2.78
C SER A 235 16.47 28.41 -2.95
N GLU A 236 16.57 27.17 -2.56
CA GLU A 236 15.47 26.20 -2.64
C GLU A 236 15.49 25.37 -1.35
N THR A 237 14.36 25.34 -0.67
CA THR A 237 14.12 24.49 0.50
C THR A 237 13.03 23.51 0.14
N ARG A 238 13.18 22.26 0.54
CA ARG A 238 12.19 21.22 0.37
C ARG A 238 12.05 20.46 1.66
N ASP A 239 10.81 20.37 2.11
CA ASP A 239 10.37 19.55 3.22
C ASP A 239 9.50 18.44 2.67
N SER A 240 9.75 17.19 3.06
CA SER A 240 8.90 16.07 2.69
C SER A 240 8.61 15.18 3.88
N ARG A 241 7.38 14.67 3.90
CA ARG A 241 6.92 13.69 4.87
C ARG A 241 6.11 12.64 4.12
N THR A 242 6.50 11.38 4.25
CA THR A 242 5.75 10.24 3.73
C THR A 242 5.46 9.29 4.88
N SER A 243 4.18 8.94 5.04
CA SER A 243 3.72 7.95 6.01
C SER A 243 3.07 6.81 5.25
N GLU A 244 3.54 5.60 5.48
CA GLU A 244 2.96 4.35 5.02
C GLU A 244 2.36 3.66 6.24
N GLU A 245 1.05 3.46 6.24
CA GLU A 245 0.32 2.85 7.35
C GLU A 245 -0.31 1.54 6.92
N ALA A 246 0.01 0.45 7.63
CA ALA A 246 -0.54 -0.86 7.34
C ALA A 246 -2.01 -0.95 7.79
N GLN A 247 -2.90 -1.15 6.83
CA GLN A 247 -4.31 -1.50 7.05
C GLN A 247 -4.42 -3.01 7.15
N VAL A 248 -4.45 -3.50 8.37
CA VAL A 248 -4.46 -4.94 8.65
C VAL A 248 -5.85 -5.55 8.50
N THR A 249 -5.90 -6.83 8.15
CA THR A 249 -7.15 -7.60 8.16
C THR A 249 -7.72 -7.65 9.58
N GLN A 250 -9.03 -7.41 9.71
CA GLN A 250 -9.76 -7.40 10.97
C GLN A 250 -10.90 -8.42 10.92
N LEU A 251 -10.85 -9.38 11.83
CA LEU A 251 -11.83 -10.45 11.97
C LEU A 251 -12.52 -10.29 13.32
N GLN A 252 -13.79 -9.89 13.31
CA GLN A 252 -14.56 -9.69 14.52
C GLN A 252 -15.79 -10.61 14.53
N SER A 253 -15.98 -11.29 15.65
CA SER A 253 -17.18 -12.12 15.91
C SER A 253 -17.62 -11.94 17.35
N VAL A 254 -18.92 -11.77 17.59
CA VAL A 254 -19.45 -11.78 18.97
C VAL A 254 -19.47 -13.21 19.51
N GLY A 255 -19.69 -14.20 18.65
CA GLY A 255 -19.60 -15.63 18.95
C GLY A 255 -18.21 -16.22 18.68
N GLU A 256 -18.21 -17.43 18.17
CA GLU A 256 -16.99 -18.15 17.79
C GLU A 256 -16.46 -17.65 16.44
N LEU A 257 -15.13 -17.58 16.32
CA LEU A 257 -14.43 -17.41 15.05
C LEU A 257 -13.55 -18.63 14.80
N THR A 258 -13.82 -19.33 13.71
CA THR A 258 -13.06 -20.52 13.31
C THR A 258 -12.39 -20.26 11.96
N THR A 259 -11.09 -20.50 11.87
CA THR A 259 -10.34 -20.57 10.61
C THR A 259 -9.81 -21.97 10.40
N GLN A 260 -9.95 -22.51 9.20
CA GLN A 260 -9.46 -23.83 8.81
C GLN A 260 -8.72 -23.73 7.47
N SER A 261 -7.53 -24.34 7.37
CA SER A 261 -6.79 -24.46 6.12
C SER A 261 -6.24 -25.87 5.93
N GLY A 262 -6.21 -26.33 4.67
CA GLY A 262 -5.54 -27.57 4.30
C GLY A 262 -4.03 -27.40 4.21
N GLY A 263 -3.56 -26.24 3.73
CA GLY A 263 -2.17 -25.81 3.65
C GLY A 263 -1.80 -24.79 4.73
N ASP A 264 -0.83 -23.94 4.42
CA ASP A 264 -0.34 -22.91 5.31
C ASP A 264 -1.42 -21.86 5.64
N THR A 265 -1.31 -21.27 6.83
CA THR A 265 -2.09 -20.09 7.20
C THR A 265 -1.15 -18.94 7.52
N LEU A 266 -1.25 -17.83 6.77
CA LEU A 266 -0.53 -16.58 7.01
C LEU A 266 -1.46 -15.53 7.59
N LEU A 267 -1.13 -15.03 8.79
CA LEU A 267 -1.78 -13.88 9.41
C LEU A 267 -0.77 -12.74 9.53
N GLN A 268 -0.91 -11.69 8.70
CA GLN A 268 0.00 -10.54 8.70
C GLN A 268 -0.63 -9.37 9.47
N GLY A 269 -0.14 -9.08 10.66
CA GLY A 269 -0.63 -8.01 11.54
C GLY A 269 -2.11 -8.13 11.91
N THR A 270 -2.74 -9.25 11.58
CA THR A 270 -4.18 -9.47 11.67
C THR A 270 -4.72 -9.25 13.07
N ARG A 271 -5.84 -8.54 13.17
CA ARG A 271 -6.58 -8.36 14.44
C ARG A 271 -7.78 -9.27 14.48
N ILE A 272 -7.87 -10.06 15.51
CA ILE A 272 -8.97 -10.98 15.78
C ILE A 272 -9.61 -10.61 17.10
N THR A 273 -10.94 -10.51 17.13
CA THR A 273 -11.73 -10.32 18.35
C THR A 273 -12.92 -11.25 18.32
N ALA A 274 -12.98 -12.22 19.22
CA ALA A 274 -14.07 -13.19 19.30
C ALA A 274 -14.30 -13.68 20.73
N ALA A 275 -15.51 -14.24 21.02
CA ALA A 275 -15.75 -14.93 22.27
C ALA A 275 -14.82 -16.15 22.44
N HIS A 276 -14.53 -16.82 21.33
CA HIS A 276 -13.50 -17.88 21.23
C HIS A 276 -12.96 -17.92 19.81
N THR A 277 -11.65 -18.02 19.65
CA THR A 277 -10.98 -18.15 18.36
C THR A 277 -10.38 -19.54 18.20
N THR A 278 -10.69 -20.22 17.10
CA THR A 278 -10.11 -21.52 16.74
C THR A 278 -9.32 -21.37 15.44
N LEU A 279 -8.03 -21.66 15.48
CA LEU A 279 -7.13 -21.66 14.32
C LEU A 279 -6.70 -23.10 14.04
N GLU A 280 -7.14 -23.68 12.93
CA GLU A 280 -6.83 -25.06 12.53
C GLU A 280 -6.08 -25.02 11.19
N VAL A 281 -4.85 -25.53 11.19
CA VAL A 281 -3.94 -25.52 10.04
C VAL A 281 -3.51 -26.94 9.71
N GLY A 282 -3.50 -27.30 8.43
CA GLY A 282 -3.22 -28.65 7.97
C GLY A 282 -4.36 -29.61 8.24
N VAL A 283 -5.61 -29.17 8.10
CA VAL A 283 -6.80 -29.96 8.36
C VAL A 283 -7.72 -30.07 7.13
N GLY A 284 -8.62 -31.05 7.11
CA GLY A 284 -9.57 -31.27 6.02
C GLY A 284 -9.07 -32.23 4.95
N ASP A 285 -9.81 -32.31 3.83
CA ASP A 285 -9.57 -33.31 2.79
C ASP A 285 -8.24 -33.10 2.02
N LYS A 286 -7.73 -31.88 2.01
CA LYS A 286 -6.45 -31.52 1.37
C LYS A 286 -5.35 -31.20 2.40
N ALA A 287 -5.46 -31.73 3.61
CA ALA A 287 -4.53 -31.49 4.71
C ALA A 287 -3.08 -31.80 4.35
N GLN A 288 -2.18 -30.85 4.56
CA GLN A 288 -0.74 -30.99 4.42
C GLN A 288 -0.12 -31.25 5.79
N ALA A 289 0.64 -32.34 5.90
CA ALA A 289 1.22 -32.77 7.20
C ALA A 289 2.29 -31.80 7.73
N ASP A 290 2.86 -30.96 6.89
CA ASP A 290 3.89 -29.96 7.21
C ASP A 290 3.38 -28.52 7.15
N ALA A 291 2.07 -28.34 7.07
CA ALA A 291 1.42 -27.02 7.07
C ALA A 291 1.83 -26.18 8.27
N THR A 292 2.00 -24.89 8.01
CA THR A 292 2.56 -23.93 8.96
C THR A 292 1.58 -22.80 9.27
N LEU A 293 1.38 -22.48 10.54
CA LEU A 293 0.78 -21.21 10.94
C LEU A 293 1.87 -20.14 11.00
N ILE A 294 1.78 -19.14 10.15
CA ILE A 294 2.72 -18.03 10.03
C ILE A 294 2.08 -16.78 10.62
N LEU A 295 2.63 -16.31 11.73
CA LEU A 295 2.20 -15.11 12.46
C LEU A 295 3.20 -13.99 12.15
N GLU A 296 2.91 -13.22 11.14
CA GLU A 296 3.80 -12.18 10.62
C GLU A 296 3.34 -10.79 11.07
N GLY A 297 4.28 -9.88 11.30
CA GLY A 297 3.99 -8.48 11.60
C GLY A 297 3.81 -7.66 10.32
N ALA A 298 2.84 -6.76 10.33
CA ALA A 298 2.68 -5.75 9.29
C ALA A 298 3.52 -4.52 9.62
N LYS A 299 4.33 -4.05 8.68
CA LYS A 299 5.19 -2.89 8.84
C LYS A 299 4.48 -1.62 8.40
N SER A 300 4.64 -0.55 9.20
CA SER A 300 4.32 0.83 8.82
C SER A 300 5.59 1.65 8.85
N ARG A 301 5.69 2.69 8.02
CA ARG A 301 6.89 3.50 7.86
C ARG A 301 6.58 4.98 7.85
N LEU A 302 7.44 5.76 8.50
CA LEU A 302 7.41 7.21 8.47
C LEU A 302 8.78 7.75 8.02
N ASP A 303 8.77 8.46 6.90
CA ASP A 303 9.95 9.16 6.36
C ASP A 303 9.74 10.67 6.46
N ILE A 304 10.70 11.36 7.05
CA ILE A 304 10.72 12.83 7.15
C ILE A 304 12.06 13.32 6.61
N SER A 305 12.04 14.31 5.73
CA SER A 305 13.26 14.91 5.22
C SER A 305 13.15 16.41 5.05
N HIS A 306 14.24 17.10 5.30
CA HIS A 306 14.44 18.52 5.04
C HIS A 306 15.71 18.72 4.21
N THR A 307 15.61 19.41 3.09
CA THR A 307 16.75 19.72 2.23
C THR A 307 16.80 21.19 1.90
N GLU A 308 17.99 21.77 1.93
CA GLU A 308 18.25 23.15 1.53
C GLU A 308 19.34 23.20 0.46
N SER A 309 19.10 23.95 -0.60
CA SER A 309 20.08 24.22 -1.65
C SER A 309 20.20 25.72 -1.88
N LYS A 310 21.42 26.24 -1.83
CA LYS A 310 21.74 27.64 -2.13
C LYS A 310 22.74 27.67 -3.28
N LYS A 311 22.44 28.45 -4.31
CA LYS A 311 23.34 28.67 -5.46
C LYS A 311 23.51 30.14 -5.70
N SER A 312 24.74 30.59 -5.74
CA SER A 312 25.16 31.91 -6.22
C SER A 312 25.97 31.76 -7.50
N LEU A 313 26.47 32.86 -8.05
CA LEU A 313 27.28 32.83 -9.27
C LEU A 313 28.52 31.96 -9.19
N VAL A 314 29.09 31.81 -7.96
CA VAL A 314 30.37 31.15 -7.72
C VAL A 314 30.29 30.00 -6.73
N TRP A 315 29.21 29.91 -5.93
CA TRP A 315 29.12 28.98 -4.80
C TRP A 315 27.77 28.25 -4.75
N GLN A 316 27.84 26.97 -4.51
CA GLN A 316 26.68 26.13 -4.27
C GLN A 316 26.86 25.40 -2.94
N SER A 317 25.89 25.51 -2.05
CA SER A 317 25.78 24.68 -0.86
C SER A 317 24.52 23.85 -0.90
N GLN A 318 24.63 22.62 -0.43
CA GLN A 318 23.52 21.71 -0.24
C GLN A 318 23.62 21.08 1.13
N SER A 319 22.53 21.07 1.84
CA SER A 319 22.40 20.37 3.12
C SER A 319 21.07 19.65 3.16
N GLY A 320 21.04 18.57 3.90
CA GLY A 320 19.82 17.82 4.13
C GLY A 320 19.93 16.99 5.38
N GLN A 321 18.78 16.75 5.99
CA GLN A 321 18.61 15.83 7.11
C GLN A 321 17.31 15.08 6.96
N GLY A 322 17.26 13.87 7.49
CA GLY A 322 16.04 13.07 7.47
C GLY A 322 16.07 11.96 8.49
N GLU A 323 14.90 11.43 8.71
CA GLU A 323 14.64 10.32 9.62
C GLU A 323 13.65 9.37 8.99
N SER A 324 13.96 8.07 9.04
CA SER A 324 13.08 6.98 8.64
C SER A 324 12.83 6.09 9.85
N THR A 325 11.57 5.87 10.17
CA THR A 325 11.16 5.03 11.31
C THR A 325 10.17 4.00 10.86
N GLU A 326 10.45 2.72 11.13
CA GLU A 326 9.51 1.62 10.94
C GLU A 326 8.86 1.21 12.26
N THR A 327 7.60 0.82 12.20
CA THR A 327 6.86 0.21 13.30
C THR A 327 6.27 -1.12 12.85
N LEU A 328 6.07 -2.05 13.78
CA LEU A 328 5.56 -3.39 13.52
C LEU A 328 4.24 -3.61 14.25
N THR A 329 3.18 -3.90 13.49
CA THR A 329 1.90 -4.34 14.02
C THR A 329 1.87 -5.86 13.99
N LEU A 330 1.97 -6.50 15.15
CA LEU A 330 1.88 -7.96 15.28
C LEU A 330 0.43 -8.44 15.23
N VAL A 331 0.27 -9.74 14.99
CA VAL A 331 -1.03 -10.42 15.11
C VAL A 331 -1.55 -10.22 16.54
N ASN A 332 -2.80 -9.78 16.65
CA ASN A 332 -3.47 -9.51 17.92
C ASN A 332 -4.76 -10.34 18.01
N ILE A 333 -4.91 -11.14 19.04
CA ILE A 333 -6.10 -11.98 19.26
C ILE A 333 -6.70 -11.67 20.64
N GLN A 334 -7.87 -11.05 20.61
CA GLN A 334 -8.62 -10.74 21.82
C GLN A 334 -9.65 -11.84 22.07
N GLY A 335 -9.57 -12.45 23.26
CA GLY A 335 -10.40 -13.58 23.70
C GLY A 335 -9.60 -14.88 23.77
N PRO A 336 -10.21 -15.95 24.30
CA PRO A 336 -9.62 -17.29 24.34
C PRO A 336 -9.28 -17.79 22.93
N VAL A 337 -8.14 -18.46 22.79
CA VAL A 337 -7.71 -19.02 21.50
C VAL A 337 -7.34 -20.49 21.61
N THR A 338 -7.73 -21.28 20.64
CA THR A 338 -7.28 -22.65 20.41
C THR A 338 -6.50 -22.71 19.10
N ILE A 339 -5.26 -23.17 19.14
CA ILE A 339 -4.39 -23.28 17.97
C ILE A 339 -4.04 -24.74 17.72
N GLN A 340 -4.41 -25.25 16.54
CA GLN A 340 -4.03 -26.57 16.04
C GLN A 340 -3.25 -26.37 14.75
N ALA A 341 -1.92 -26.50 14.80
CA ALA A 341 -1.03 -26.38 13.64
C ALA A 341 0.17 -27.32 13.82
N PRO A 342 0.60 -28.03 12.76
CA PRO A 342 1.80 -28.88 12.81
C PRO A 342 3.06 -28.08 13.10
N LYS A 343 3.20 -26.90 12.51
CA LYS A 343 4.31 -25.96 12.71
C LYS A 343 3.76 -24.56 12.95
N ILE A 344 4.50 -23.76 13.71
CA ILE A 344 4.18 -22.36 13.95
C ILE A 344 5.46 -21.53 13.74
N VAL A 345 5.35 -20.47 12.95
CA VAL A 345 6.37 -19.44 12.82
C VAL A 345 5.79 -18.13 13.34
N ALA A 346 6.44 -17.50 14.31
CA ALA A 346 5.96 -16.26 14.91
C ALA A 346 7.04 -15.19 14.89
N GLN A 347 6.68 -13.97 14.52
CA GLN A 347 7.59 -12.84 14.47
C GLN A 347 7.52 -12.00 15.73
N LEU A 348 8.69 -11.51 16.17
CA LEU A 348 8.84 -10.52 17.24
C LEU A 348 9.80 -9.42 16.77
N PRO A 349 9.72 -8.20 17.33
CA PRO A 349 10.72 -7.16 17.08
C PRO A 349 12.13 -7.67 17.48
N GLU A 350 13.16 -7.19 16.75
CA GLU A 350 14.56 -7.50 17.04
C GLU A 350 14.95 -7.04 18.45
N GLY A 351 15.71 -7.88 19.17
CA GLY A 351 16.18 -7.62 20.52
C GLY A 351 16.38 -8.90 21.32
N GLU A 352 16.62 -8.75 22.61
CA GLU A 352 16.67 -9.90 23.51
C GLU A 352 15.29 -10.57 23.59
N PHE A 353 15.19 -11.84 23.19
CA PHE A 353 13.93 -12.57 23.06
C PHE A 353 13.05 -12.45 24.32
N LYS A 354 13.60 -12.68 25.50
CA LYS A 354 12.85 -12.63 26.74
C LYS A 354 12.22 -11.27 26.99
N THR A 355 12.99 -10.21 26.74
CA THR A 355 12.53 -8.83 26.92
C THR A 355 11.46 -8.47 25.91
N GLN A 356 11.66 -8.76 24.62
CA GLN A 356 10.68 -8.50 23.57
C GLN A 356 9.40 -9.29 23.78
N PHE A 357 9.51 -10.57 24.12
CA PHE A 357 8.37 -11.43 24.40
C PHE A 357 7.53 -10.90 25.57
N GLN A 358 8.15 -10.55 26.70
CA GLN A 358 7.45 -10.00 27.86
C GLN A 358 6.77 -8.65 27.55
N GLN A 359 7.40 -7.79 26.75
CA GLN A 359 6.80 -6.52 26.33
C GLN A 359 5.57 -6.76 25.46
N GLN A 360 5.60 -7.76 24.57
CA GLN A 360 4.46 -8.08 23.71
C GLN A 360 3.32 -8.70 24.53
N VAL A 361 3.58 -9.68 25.38
CA VAL A 361 2.55 -10.31 26.22
C VAL A 361 1.84 -9.32 27.14
N ALA A 362 2.53 -8.26 27.56
CA ALA A 362 1.93 -7.21 28.39
C ALA A 362 0.97 -6.28 27.61
N GLN A 363 0.90 -6.38 26.28
CA GLN A 363 -0.03 -5.59 25.47
C GLN A 363 -1.42 -6.25 25.44
N PRO A 364 -2.50 -5.46 25.47
CA PRO A 364 -3.85 -6.00 25.39
C PRO A 364 -4.07 -6.85 24.13
N GLY A 365 -4.61 -8.06 24.31
CA GLY A 365 -4.85 -8.99 23.20
C GLY A 365 -3.60 -9.72 22.70
N GLN A 366 -2.54 -9.77 23.51
CA GLN A 366 -1.32 -10.52 23.24
C GLN A 366 -1.06 -11.63 24.28
N GLU A 367 -1.95 -11.80 25.26
CA GLU A 367 -1.81 -12.78 26.34
C GLU A 367 -1.75 -14.23 25.82
N TRP A 368 -2.37 -14.49 24.68
CA TRP A 368 -2.36 -15.78 24.00
C TRP A 368 -0.95 -16.24 23.58
N LEU A 369 0.00 -15.33 23.41
CA LEU A 369 1.40 -15.67 23.14
C LEU A 369 2.02 -16.55 24.21
N LEU A 370 1.53 -16.46 25.45
CA LEU A 370 1.98 -17.35 26.55
C LEU A 370 1.75 -18.82 26.21
N GLN A 371 0.71 -19.16 25.46
CA GLN A 371 0.44 -20.54 25.04
C GLN A 371 1.47 -21.06 24.04
N LEU A 372 2.18 -20.16 23.36
CA LEU A 372 3.23 -20.50 22.38
C LEU A 372 4.62 -20.56 23.02
N ALA A 373 4.83 -19.94 24.19
CA ALA A 373 6.16 -19.80 24.80
C ALA A 373 6.86 -21.15 25.05
N ASP A 374 6.11 -22.11 25.54
CA ASP A 374 6.63 -23.45 25.93
C ASP A 374 6.22 -24.55 24.92
N ARG A 375 5.53 -24.16 23.83
CA ARG A 375 5.05 -25.11 22.82
C ARG A 375 6.20 -25.60 21.94
N PRO A 376 6.47 -26.92 21.85
CA PRO A 376 7.45 -27.44 20.93
C PRO A 376 7.02 -27.20 19.49
N GLY A 377 7.98 -26.89 18.60
CA GLY A 377 7.73 -26.64 17.17
C GLY A 377 7.35 -25.21 16.81
N VAL A 378 7.47 -24.25 17.73
CA VAL A 378 7.34 -22.82 17.43
C VAL A 378 8.72 -22.27 17.06
N ASP A 379 8.83 -21.73 15.84
CA ASP A 379 10.02 -21.02 15.33
C ASP A 379 9.82 -19.51 15.47
N TRP A 380 10.59 -18.89 16.35
CA TRP A 380 10.52 -17.45 16.59
C TRP A 380 11.49 -16.70 15.68
N LYS A 381 10.98 -15.76 14.91
CA LYS A 381 11.75 -14.92 13.98
C LYS A 381 11.86 -13.50 14.52
N ALA A 382 13.08 -12.98 14.61
CA ALA A 382 13.32 -11.58 14.90
C ALA A 382 13.16 -10.71 13.65
N VAL A 383 12.44 -9.60 13.78
CA VAL A 383 12.23 -8.62 12.69
C VAL A 383 12.96 -7.34 13.00
N ALA A 384 13.97 -7.03 12.21
CA ALA A 384 14.66 -5.74 12.28
C ALA A 384 13.74 -4.63 11.78
N LEU A 385 13.66 -3.55 12.55
CA LEU A 385 12.94 -2.33 12.20
C LEU A 385 13.97 -1.25 11.87
N ALA A 386 13.78 -0.61 10.73
CA ALA A 386 14.65 0.51 10.36
C ALA A 386 14.37 1.72 11.26
N HIS A 387 15.43 2.27 11.82
CA HIS A 387 15.45 3.56 12.48
C HIS A 387 16.70 4.29 12.01
N GLU A 388 16.58 4.96 10.88
CA GLU A 388 17.71 5.58 10.21
C GLU A 388 17.60 7.10 10.31
N LYS A 389 18.70 7.72 10.72
CA LYS A 389 18.88 9.17 10.65
C LYS A 389 20.02 9.44 9.70
N TRP A 390 19.83 10.42 8.83
CA TRP A 390 20.87 10.87 7.93
C TRP A 390 20.95 12.39 7.92
N ASP A 391 22.16 12.88 7.81
CA ASP A 391 22.46 14.28 7.57
C ASP A 391 23.61 14.38 6.55
N TYR A 392 23.57 15.41 5.74
CA TYR A 392 24.68 15.77 4.89
C TYR A 392 24.81 17.27 4.74
N HIS A 393 26.03 17.71 4.65
CA HIS A 393 26.38 19.07 4.28
C HIS A 393 27.46 19.02 3.21
N GLN A 394 27.18 19.56 2.04
CA GLN A 394 28.11 19.64 0.93
C GLN A 394 28.25 21.10 0.48
N GLU A 395 29.47 21.56 0.45
CA GLU A 395 29.86 22.85 -0.13
C GLU A 395 30.75 22.57 -1.33
N GLY A 396 30.34 23.01 -2.54
CA GLY A 396 31.09 22.77 -3.76
C GLY A 396 30.24 22.23 -4.91
N LEU A 397 30.78 22.24 -6.10
CA LEU A 397 30.13 21.96 -7.37
C LEU A 397 29.58 20.52 -7.45
N THR A 398 28.25 20.30 -7.57
CA THR A 398 27.60 19.39 -8.56
C THR A 398 26.10 19.26 -8.35
N ALA A 399 25.34 19.25 -9.45
CA ALA A 399 23.87 19.23 -9.50
C ALA A 399 23.25 17.81 -9.37
N GLU A 400 24.05 16.77 -9.18
CA GLU A 400 23.61 15.36 -9.36
C GLU A 400 23.10 14.69 -8.08
N ALA A 401 23.46 15.16 -6.91
CA ALA A 401 23.08 14.56 -5.64
C ALA A 401 21.58 14.69 -5.29
N ALA A 402 20.93 15.75 -5.76
CA ALA A 402 19.51 16.00 -5.46
C ALA A 402 18.55 15.01 -6.13
N LEU A 403 18.99 14.36 -7.22
CA LEU A 403 18.16 13.42 -7.98
C LEU A 403 17.94 12.10 -7.23
N ILE A 404 18.91 11.67 -6.44
CA ILE A 404 18.91 10.37 -5.77
C ILE A 404 17.95 10.36 -4.57
N ILE A 405 17.82 11.47 -3.85
CA ILE A 405 16.93 11.59 -2.69
C ILE A 405 15.45 11.50 -3.11
N ALA A 406 15.11 12.02 -4.29
CA ALA A 406 13.75 11.92 -4.82
C ALA A 406 13.36 10.48 -5.23
N ILE A 407 14.33 9.63 -5.52
CA ILE A 407 14.12 8.24 -5.96
C ILE A 407 13.89 7.30 -4.76
N VAL A 408 14.53 7.56 -3.63
CA VAL A 408 14.44 6.70 -2.42
C VAL A 408 13.05 6.74 -1.77
N VAL A 409 12.30 7.84 -1.96
CA VAL A 409 10.97 8.03 -1.34
C VAL A 409 9.86 7.19 -2.00
N THR A 410 10.10 6.58 -3.16
CA THR A 410 8.99 6.05 -3.97
C THR A 410 8.79 4.54 -3.90
N ILE A 411 9.52 3.79 -3.07
CA ILE A 411 9.47 2.35 -3.23
C ILE A 411 9.42 1.58 -1.93
N VAL A 412 8.28 1.20 -1.52
CA VAL A 412 7.92 -0.15 -1.04
C VAL A 412 6.40 -0.28 -1.16
N THR A 413 5.92 -0.64 -2.30
CA THR A 413 4.58 -1.20 -2.41
C THR A 413 4.72 -2.63 -2.91
N SER A 414 4.61 -3.54 -1.99
CA SER A 414 4.45 -4.95 -2.31
C SER A 414 3.12 -5.18 -3.02
N GLY A 415 3.19 -5.65 -4.19
CA GLY A 415 2.29 -6.63 -4.77
C GLY A 415 1.13 -6.13 -5.61
N THR A 416 0.37 -5.09 -5.29
CA THR A 416 -0.85 -4.77 -6.04
C THR A 416 -1.02 -3.31 -6.48
N ALA A 417 -0.40 -2.36 -5.80
CA ALA A 417 -0.46 -0.93 -6.14
C ALA A 417 0.54 -0.49 -7.23
N GLY A 418 1.41 -1.39 -7.69
CA GLY A 418 2.52 -1.05 -8.58
C GLY A 418 2.14 -0.62 -10.00
N ALA A 419 0.97 -1.00 -10.50
CA ALA A 419 0.54 -0.63 -11.85
C ALA A 419 0.20 0.88 -11.98
N SER A 420 -0.35 1.47 -10.92
CA SER A 420 -0.76 2.88 -10.91
C SER A 420 0.42 3.84 -10.75
N LEU A 421 1.47 3.43 -10.02
CA LEU A 421 2.67 4.26 -9.79
C LEU A 421 3.60 4.33 -11.02
N ALA A 422 3.68 3.27 -11.83
CA ALA A 422 4.47 3.28 -13.06
C ALA A 422 3.99 4.33 -14.07
N THR A 423 2.69 4.63 -14.09
CA THR A 423 2.08 5.63 -14.98
C THR A 423 2.43 7.06 -14.54
N PHE A 424 2.66 7.28 -13.24
CA PHE A 424 2.94 8.60 -12.67
C PHE A 424 4.38 9.06 -12.93
N VAL A 425 5.35 8.13 -12.92
CA VAL A 425 6.78 8.46 -13.10
C VAL A 425 7.11 8.80 -14.56
N SER A 426 6.39 8.26 -15.54
CA SER A 426 6.73 8.41 -16.95
C SER A 426 6.10 9.61 -17.66
N GLY A 427 5.09 10.29 -17.07
CA GLY A 427 4.47 11.50 -17.66
C GLY A 427 3.88 11.33 -19.06
N SER A 428 3.76 10.09 -19.54
CA SER A 428 3.28 9.80 -20.90
C SER A 428 2.33 8.62 -20.86
N ALA A 429 1.10 8.84 -21.28
CA ALA A 429 0.12 7.79 -21.48
C ALA A 429 0.57 6.88 -22.66
N VAL A 430 1.27 5.83 -22.34
CA VAL A 430 1.52 4.73 -23.28
C VAL A 430 0.70 3.54 -22.78
N ALA A 431 -0.26 3.12 -23.58
CA ALA A 431 -0.98 1.85 -23.35
C ALA A 431 0.02 0.71 -23.46
N THR A 432 0.54 0.25 -22.31
CA THR A 432 1.39 -0.93 -22.23
C THR A 432 0.54 -2.14 -21.88
N THR A 433 0.76 -3.24 -22.59
CA THR A 433 0.19 -4.54 -22.25
C THR A 433 0.63 -4.96 -20.86
N ALA A 434 -0.20 -5.71 -20.13
CA ALA A 434 0.03 -6.11 -18.74
C ALA A 434 1.45 -6.71 -18.49
N THR A 435 1.99 -7.42 -19.45
CA THR A 435 3.33 -8.04 -19.39
C THR A 435 4.47 -7.01 -19.36
N SER A 436 4.32 -5.89 -20.11
CA SER A 436 5.33 -4.81 -20.12
C SER A 436 5.34 -4.00 -18.82
N ALA A 437 4.18 -3.87 -18.18
CA ALA A 437 4.06 -3.18 -16.89
C ALA A 437 4.74 -3.98 -15.77
N ILE A 438 4.63 -5.31 -15.77
CA ILE A 438 5.27 -6.20 -14.78
C ILE A 438 6.81 -6.14 -14.93
N VAL A 439 7.33 -6.15 -16.14
CA VAL A 439 8.79 -6.10 -16.39
C VAL A 439 9.36 -4.75 -15.99
N LEU A 440 8.67 -3.64 -16.28
CA LEU A 440 9.09 -2.30 -15.85
C LEU A 440 9.03 -2.16 -14.33
N GLN A 441 8.03 -2.74 -13.67
CA GLN A 441 7.88 -2.76 -12.23
C GLN A 441 9.01 -3.55 -11.56
N ALA A 442 9.32 -4.74 -12.02
CA ALA A 442 10.42 -5.56 -11.51
C ALA A 442 11.78 -4.85 -11.68
N GLY A 443 12.01 -4.21 -12.81
CA GLY A 443 13.24 -3.46 -13.09
C GLY A 443 13.39 -2.22 -12.19
N VAL A 444 12.30 -1.47 -11.95
CA VAL A 444 12.29 -0.30 -11.05
C VAL A 444 12.50 -0.74 -9.60
N VAL A 445 11.86 -1.80 -9.13
CA VAL A 445 12.03 -2.34 -7.78
C VAL A 445 13.46 -2.85 -7.58
N ALA A 446 14.04 -3.57 -8.55
CA ALA A 446 15.41 -4.07 -8.48
C ALA A 446 16.43 -2.92 -8.42
N LEU A 447 16.28 -1.89 -9.26
CA LEU A 447 17.17 -0.72 -9.29
C LEU A 447 17.15 0.06 -7.97
N THR A 448 15.99 0.23 -7.38
CA THR A 448 15.84 0.99 -6.15
C THR A 448 16.26 0.20 -4.92
N THR A 449 15.99 -1.09 -4.86
CA THR A 449 16.54 -1.95 -3.80
C THR A 449 18.06 -1.95 -3.85
N GLN A 450 18.65 -2.07 -5.04
CA GLN A 450 20.11 -2.02 -5.18
C GLN A 450 20.70 -0.63 -4.91
N ALA A 451 20.03 0.44 -5.33
CA ALA A 451 20.45 1.80 -5.00
C ALA A 451 20.42 2.05 -3.49
N THR A 452 19.38 1.58 -2.80
CA THR A 452 19.26 1.69 -1.35
C THR A 452 20.33 0.87 -0.64
N VAL A 453 20.56 -0.39 -1.04
CA VAL A 453 21.59 -1.25 -0.47
C VAL A 453 23.00 -0.67 -0.72
N SER A 454 23.27 -0.18 -1.92
CA SER A 454 24.57 0.43 -2.25
C SER A 454 24.79 1.73 -1.47
N LEU A 455 23.76 2.55 -1.27
CA LEU A 455 23.84 3.77 -0.47
C LEU A 455 24.15 3.47 1.01
N ILE A 456 23.48 2.46 1.58
CA ILE A 456 23.70 1.99 2.94
C ILE A 456 25.12 1.44 3.08
N ASN A 457 25.57 0.59 2.16
CA ASN A 457 26.89 -0.02 2.18
C ASN A 457 28.02 1.01 2.02
N ASN A 458 27.77 2.09 1.28
CA ASN A 458 28.73 3.17 1.06
C ASN A 458 28.61 4.30 2.09
N LYS A 459 27.85 4.12 3.17
CA LYS A 459 27.67 5.10 4.26
C LYS A 459 27.26 6.49 3.77
N GLY A 460 26.44 6.56 2.74
CA GLY A 460 25.97 7.80 2.15
C GLY A 460 26.91 8.42 1.10
N ASP A 461 28.00 7.77 0.72
CA ASP A 461 28.90 8.24 -0.34
C ASP A 461 28.23 8.02 -1.73
N LEU A 462 27.68 9.10 -2.25
CA LEU A 462 26.96 9.11 -3.53
C LEU A 462 27.86 8.76 -4.72
N GLY A 463 29.13 9.16 -4.69
CA GLY A 463 30.09 8.83 -5.76
C GLY A 463 30.34 7.34 -5.86
N LYS A 464 30.53 6.67 -4.73
CA LYS A 464 30.67 5.21 -4.67
C LYS A 464 29.38 4.49 -5.04
N THR A 465 28.23 5.00 -4.57
CA THR A 465 26.92 4.45 -4.88
C THR A 465 26.63 4.47 -6.38
N LEU A 466 26.91 5.59 -7.05
CA LEU A 466 26.78 5.69 -8.52
C LEU A 466 27.75 4.79 -9.26
N SER A 467 28.99 4.68 -8.77
CA SER A 467 29.98 3.74 -9.32
C SER A 467 29.52 2.29 -9.19
N ASP A 468 28.95 1.90 -8.07
CA ASP A 468 28.43 0.56 -7.83
C ASP A 468 27.19 0.24 -8.70
N LEU A 469 26.30 1.21 -8.88
CA LEU A 469 25.15 1.07 -9.78
C LEU A 469 25.53 0.96 -11.26
N GLY A 470 26.69 1.50 -11.65
CA GLY A 470 27.22 1.40 -13.00
C GLY A 470 27.98 0.13 -13.30
N ARG A 471 28.15 -0.80 -12.34
CA ARG A 471 28.86 -2.06 -12.57
C ARG A 471 28.03 -3.06 -13.38
N ASP A 472 28.68 -3.88 -14.17
CA ASP A 472 28.04 -4.89 -15.03
C ASP A 472 27.12 -5.86 -14.28
N GLU A 473 27.43 -6.17 -13.02
CA GLU A 473 26.62 -7.04 -12.15
C GLU A 473 25.27 -6.42 -11.79
N THR A 474 25.25 -5.12 -11.55
CA THR A 474 24.02 -4.37 -11.27
C THR A 474 23.12 -4.32 -12.51
N VAL A 475 23.70 -4.06 -13.68
CA VAL A 475 22.98 -4.06 -14.96
C VAL A 475 22.41 -5.44 -15.26
N ARG A 476 23.17 -6.51 -15.00
CA ARG A 476 22.69 -7.88 -15.18
C ARG A 476 21.55 -8.25 -14.25
N SER A 477 21.60 -7.86 -12.97
CA SER A 477 20.52 -8.15 -12.00
C SER A 477 19.22 -7.48 -12.37
N VAL A 478 19.27 -6.24 -12.89
CA VAL A 478 18.09 -5.52 -13.39
C VAL A 478 17.55 -6.14 -14.69
N ALA A 479 18.40 -6.65 -15.55
CA ALA A 479 17.99 -7.31 -16.79
C ALA A 479 17.38 -8.71 -16.57
N THR A 480 17.61 -9.32 -15.40
CA THR A 480 17.09 -10.65 -15.04
C THR A 480 15.89 -10.60 -14.09
N ALA A 481 15.56 -9.46 -13.49
CA ALA A 481 14.36 -9.22 -12.68
C ALA A 481 13.20 -8.74 -13.55
#